data_9627ab4bb711024c6cf9e5844a7343b0
#
_entry.id   9627ab4bb711024c6cf9e5844a7343b0
#
_cell.length_a   1.000
_cell.length_b   1.000
_cell.length_c   1.000
_cell.angle_alpha   90.00
_cell.angle_beta   90.00
_cell.angle_gamma   90.00
#
_symmetry.space_group_name_H-M   'P 1'
#
loop_
_entity.id
_entity.type
_entity.pdbx_description
1 polymer ?
#
loop_
_entity_poly.entity_id
_entity_poly.type
_entity_poly.pdbx_seq_one_letter_code
_entity_poly.pdbx_strand_id
1 'polypeptide(L)'
;IQVAASALHQRYIDWTFANAGAADPLYKWTPSVSLAYTYRGLTARGWYKEIFGVPTLNDLYYTQVGNRNLKPEYTKQFNLGLEYHWSKKQWAVDMQADIYQNKVENRIVCLPLKGTYTWSMMNYGETFCRGLNATLKGHYSKRQWHFSLLSSFTWQRDVDRTDPEDEEVYDKPICYSPTFSTGITGIAAWRSLQFTTSYLYVGERMWSMADPEDILEPYHNIDMKLSYTHNIRKASVGLCLEVCDVLDMQYEHLPRYPMPGRN
;
A
#
# COMPACT_ATOMS: atom_id res chain seq x y z
N ILE A 1 25.66 -7.77 -12.72
CA ILE A 1 25.62 -6.99 -11.46
C ILE A 1 25.31 -5.55 -11.82
N GLN A 2 24.34 -4.96 -11.14
CA GLN A 2 24.02 -3.55 -11.24
C GLN A 2 24.18 -2.91 -9.87
N VAL A 3 24.86 -1.79 -9.81
CA VAL A 3 25.05 -0.99 -8.60
C VAL A 3 24.64 0.44 -8.91
N ALA A 4 23.79 1.04 -8.08
CA ALA A 4 23.48 2.45 -8.18
C ALA A 4 23.59 3.08 -6.79
N ALA A 5 24.15 4.29 -6.76
CA ALA A 5 24.19 5.12 -5.57
C ALA A 5 23.80 6.55 -5.94
N SER A 6 23.03 7.18 -5.09
CA SER A 6 22.66 8.59 -5.25
C SER A 6 22.55 9.25 -3.89
N ALA A 7 22.71 10.56 -3.87
CA ALA A 7 22.42 11.36 -2.68
C ALA A 7 21.72 12.64 -3.15
N LEU A 8 20.63 12.98 -2.52
CA LEU A 8 19.88 14.19 -2.79
C LEU A 8 20.09 15.17 -1.64
N HIS A 9 20.45 16.39 -1.94
CA HIS A 9 20.49 17.49 -0.99
C HIS A 9 19.23 18.33 -1.14
N GLN A 10 18.41 18.37 -0.11
CA GLN A 10 17.15 19.09 -0.11
C GLN A 10 17.22 20.30 0.83
N ARG A 11 16.75 21.44 0.34
CA ARG A 11 16.54 22.65 1.12
C ARG A 11 15.04 22.89 1.25
N TYR A 12 14.53 22.82 2.46
CA TYR A 12 13.14 23.16 2.76
C TYR A 12 13.08 24.57 3.40
N ILE A 13 12.23 25.40 2.83
CA ILE A 13 11.92 26.73 3.36
C ILE A 13 10.42 26.81 3.54
N ASP A 14 9.98 27.02 4.76
CA ASP A 14 8.56 27.27 5.05
C ASP A 14 8.27 28.76 4.80
N TRP A 15 7.47 29.00 3.75
CA TRP A 15 6.95 30.32 3.40
C TRP A 15 5.55 30.51 3.96
N THR A 16 5.36 30.33 5.26
CA THR A 16 4.06 30.60 5.86
C THR A 16 3.79 32.09 5.90
N PHE A 17 2.83 32.53 5.11
CA PHE A 17 2.43 33.94 4.98
C PHE A 17 1.81 34.54 6.25
N ALA A 18 1.61 33.79 7.31
CA ALA A 18 0.84 34.21 8.46
C ALA A 18 1.60 35.03 9.50
N ASN A 19 2.92 34.91 9.59
CA ASN A 19 3.73 35.70 10.52
C ASN A 19 5.10 35.94 9.91
N ALA A 20 5.54 37.18 9.91
CA ALA A 20 6.74 37.72 9.33
C ALA A 20 8.08 37.19 9.92
N GLY A 21 8.28 35.91 9.89
CA GLY A 21 9.52 35.24 10.24
C GLY A 21 9.61 33.97 9.44
N ALA A 22 10.39 33.99 8.34
CA ALA A 22 10.77 32.74 7.67
C ALA A 22 11.44 31.86 8.71
N ALA A 23 10.93 30.65 8.93
CA ALA A 23 11.63 29.65 9.70
C ALA A 23 13.00 29.39 9.05
N ASP A 24 14.03 29.13 9.84
CA ASP A 24 15.36 28.83 9.33
C ASP A 24 15.27 27.68 8.33
N PRO A 25 15.93 27.78 7.16
CA PRO A 25 15.86 26.76 6.14
C PRO A 25 16.42 25.43 6.67
N LEU A 26 15.65 24.37 6.51
CA LEU A 26 16.06 23.03 6.89
C LEU A 26 16.82 22.38 5.74
N TYR A 27 18.01 21.88 5.99
CA TYR A 27 18.83 21.17 5.03
C TYR A 27 18.90 19.69 5.39
N LYS A 28 18.62 18.82 4.44
CA LYS A 28 18.71 17.36 4.62
C LYS A 28 19.41 16.70 3.44
N TRP A 29 20.27 15.74 3.77
CA TRP A 29 20.85 14.79 2.82
C TRP A 29 20.09 13.49 2.88
N THR A 30 19.71 12.96 1.74
CA THR A 30 18.97 11.69 1.62
C THR A 30 19.72 10.73 0.70
N PRO A 31 20.66 9.94 1.26
CA PRO A 31 21.42 8.95 0.51
C PRO A 31 20.53 7.78 0.08
N SER A 32 20.90 7.15 -1.03
CA SER A 32 20.29 5.93 -1.52
C SER A 32 21.36 5.06 -2.19
N VAL A 33 21.32 3.77 -1.86
CA VAL A 33 22.20 2.75 -2.44
C VAL A 33 21.35 1.55 -2.84
N SER A 34 21.57 1.01 -4.03
CA SER A 34 20.94 -0.21 -4.48
C SER A 34 21.92 -1.15 -5.16
N LEU A 35 21.71 -2.44 -4.97
CA LEU A 35 22.46 -3.53 -5.58
C LEU A 35 21.47 -4.52 -6.19
N ALA A 36 21.71 -4.95 -7.42
CA ALA A 36 20.95 -6.03 -8.03
C ALA A 36 21.91 -7.00 -8.75
N TYR A 37 21.60 -8.28 -8.62
CA TYR A 37 22.32 -9.37 -9.27
C TYR A 37 21.33 -10.30 -9.96
N THR A 38 21.50 -10.48 -11.27
CA THR A 38 20.64 -11.34 -12.09
C THR A 38 21.41 -12.54 -12.61
N TYR A 39 20.88 -13.74 -12.43
CA TYR A 39 21.41 -14.98 -12.94
C TYR A 39 20.29 -15.93 -13.35
N ARG A 40 20.26 -16.37 -14.61
CA ARG A 40 19.31 -17.38 -15.14
C ARG A 40 17.85 -17.15 -14.77
N GLY A 41 17.38 -15.90 -14.89
CA GLY A 41 15.99 -15.55 -14.59
C GLY A 41 15.71 -15.23 -13.11
N LEU A 42 16.67 -15.48 -12.21
CA LEU A 42 16.61 -15.06 -10.81
C LEU A 42 17.34 -13.72 -10.65
N THR A 43 16.65 -12.75 -10.06
CA THR A 43 17.24 -11.46 -9.67
C THR A 43 17.13 -11.31 -8.15
N ALA A 44 18.26 -11.16 -7.49
CA ALA A 44 18.34 -10.72 -6.10
C ALA A 44 18.64 -9.23 -6.08
N ARG A 45 17.89 -8.48 -5.29
CA ARG A 45 18.08 -7.03 -5.14
C ARG A 45 18.05 -6.62 -3.69
N GLY A 46 18.79 -5.59 -3.36
CA GLY A 46 18.73 -4.94 -2.05
C GLY A 46 18.94 -3.46 -2.21
N TRP A 47 18.28 -2.68 -1.38
CA TRP A 47 18.48 -1.23 -1.34
C TRP A 47 18.28 -0.66 0.05
N TYR A 48 19.01 0.42 0.29
CA TYR A 48 18.82 1.31 1.42
C TYR A 48 18.53 2.71 0.87
N LYS A 49 17.57 3.40 1.47
CA LYS A 49 17.17 4.73 1.02
C LYS A 49 16.71 5.56 2.22
N GLU A 50 17.13 6.82 2.24
CA GLU A 50 16.58 7.84 3.13
C GLU A 50 15.67 8.77 2.34
N ILE A 51 14.54 9.16 2.95
CA ILE A 51 13.54 10.04 2.34
C ILE A 51 13.25 11.15 3.34
N PHE A 52 13.19 12.38 2.83
CA PHE A 52 12.75 13.54 3.56
C PHE A 52 11.45 14.03 2.91
N GLY A 53 10.35 13.97 3.67
CA GLY A 53 9.02 14.38 3.25
C GLY A 53 8.60 15.66 3.96
N VAL A 54 8.20 16.67 3.21
CA VAL A 54 7.61 17.88 3.78
C VAL A 54 6.10 17.76 3.81
N PRO A 55 5.41 18.33 4.83
CA PRO A 55 3.97 18.38 4.85
C PRO A 55 3.43 19.05 3.58
N THR A 56 2.36 18.52 3.01
CA THR A 56 1.69 19.14 1.87
C THR A 56 0.90 20.38 2.31
N LEU A 57 0.54 21.24 1.35
CA LEU A 57 -0.31 22.40 1.65
C LEU A 57 -1.67 21.97 2.24
N ASN A 58 -2.20 20.83 1.82
CA ASN A 58 -3.42 20.28 2.39
C ASN A 58 -3.23 19.85 3.84
N ASP A 59 -2.12 19.18 4.16
CA ASP A 59 -1.82 18.76 5.53
C ASP A 59 -1.72 19.95 6.49
N LEU A 60 -1.21 21.08 6.01
CA LEU A 60 -1.01 22.29 6.79
C LEU A 60 -2.26 23.18 6.88
N TYR A 61 -2.98 23.34 5.77
CA TYR A 61 -3.96 24.44 5.62
C TYR A 61 -5.38 24.00 5.29
N TYR A 62 -5.65 22.71 5.11
CA TYR A 62 -7.03 22.27 4.89
C TYR A 62 -7.90 22.61 6.11
N THR A 63 -8.95 23.39 5.90
CA THR A 63 -9.70 24.08 6.97
C THR A 63 -10.31 23.17 8.03
N GLN A 64 -10.61 21.92 7.68
CA GLN A 64 -11.27 20.97 8.60
C GLN A 64 -10.28 20.12 9.38
N VAL A 65 -9.17 19.71 8.77
CA VAL A 65 -8.25 18.71 9.35
C VAL A 65 -6.78 19.16 9.35
N GLY A 66 -6.42 20.24 8.64
CA GLY A 66 -5.05 20.72 8.51
C GLY A 66 -4.45 21.16 9.83
N ASN A 67 -3.14 20.97 9.96
CA ASN A 67 -2.37 21.35 11.15
C ASN A 67 -1.08 22.09 10.74
N ARG A 68 -0.98 23.37 11.06
CA ARG A 68 0.17 24.23 10.73
C ARG A 68 1.44 23.92 11.51
N ASN A 69 1.34 23.11 12.57
CA ASN A 69 2.47 22.77 13.43
C ASN A 69 3.16 21.46 13.02
N LEU A 70 2.81 20.89 11.85
CA LEU A 70 3.42 19.67 11.38
C LEU A 70 4.92 19.84 11.09
N LYS A 71 5.67 18.86 11.57
CA LYS A 71 7.10 18.73 11.29
C LYS A 71 7.29 17.87 10.04
N PRO A 72 8.36 18.09 9.25
CA PRO A 72 8.74 17.21 8.16
C PRO A 72 8.98 15.77 8.63
N GLU A 73 8.58 14.82 7.78
CA GLU A 73 8.77 13.39 7.97
C GLU A 73 10.17 12.97 7.49
N TYR A 74 10.82 12.08 8.21
CA TYR A 74 12.09 11.50 7.82
C TYR A 74 12.04 9.98 7.88
N THR A 75 12.27 9.32 6.74
CA THR A 75 12.13 7.88 6.61
C THR A 75 13.46 7.22 6.23
N LYS A 76 13.82 6.16 6.94
CA LYS A 76 14.90 5.23 6.59
C LYS A 76 14.27 3.93 6.15
N GLN A 77 14.58 3.48 4.93
CA GLN A 77 14.03 2.28 4.34
C GLN A 77 15.14 1.29 3.99
N PHE A 78 14.90 0.05 4.30
CA PHE A 78 15.70 -1.09 3.87
C PHE A 78 14.80 -2.13 3.20
N ASN A 79 15.24 -2.67 2.08
CA ASN A 79 14.52 -3.71 1.35
C ASN A 79 15.48 -4.76 0.79
N LEU A 80 15.08 -6.03 0.90
CA LEU A 80 15.69 -7.15 0.19
C LEU A 80 14.61 -7.86 -0.61
N GLY A 81 14.84 -8.05 -1.89
CA GLY A 81 13.89 -8.67 -2.80
C GLY A 81 14.49 -9.75 -3.66
N LEU A 82 13.67 -10.73 -3.99
CA LEU A 82 13.95 -11.78 -4.97
C LEU A 82 12.87 -11.72 -6.05
N GLU A 83 13.30 -11.78 -7.29
CA GLU A 83 12.44 -11.91 -8.46
C GLU A 83 12.87 -13.13 -9.26
N TYR A 84 11.91 -13.93 -9.70
CA TYR A 84 12.15 -15.06 -10.57
C TYR A 84 11.22 -15.04 -11.75
N HIS A 85 11.79 -15.00 -12.93
CA HIS A 85 11.08 -15.11 -14.19
C HIS A 85 11.35 -16.47 -14.83
N TRP A 86 10.29 -17.21 -15.12
CA TRP A 86 10.37 -18.46 -15.83
C TRP A 86 9.33 -18.49 -16.98
N SER A 87 9.80 -18.92 -18.14
CA SER A 87 8.89 -19.11 -19.29
C SER A 87 9.30 -20.36 -20.06
N LYS A 88 8.31 -21.18 -20.40
CA LYS A 88 8.51 -22.39 -21.19
C LYS A 88 7.27 -22.70 -22.01
N LYS A 89 7.39 -22.72 -23.33
CA LYS A 89 6.31 -23.01 -24.28
C LYS A 89 5.11 -22.08 -24.03
N GLN A 90 4.02 -22.63 -23.47
CA GLN A 90 2.74 -21.95 -23.23
C GLN A 90 2.66 -21.29 -21.85
N TRP A 91 3.64 -21.49 -20.99
CA TRP A 91 3.66 -21.03 -19.61
C TRP A 91 4.63 -19.86 -19.43
N ALA A 92 4.20 -18.86 -18.69
CA ALA A 92 5.06 -17.84 -18.13
C ALA A 92 4.68 -17.63 -16.67
N VAL A 93 5.69 -17.53 -15.79
CA VAL A 93 5.51 -17.33 -14.36
C VAL A 93 6.50 -16.29 -13.88
N ASP A 94 5.99 -15.28 -13.20
CA ASP A 94 6.78 -14.26 -12.52
C ASP A 94 6.47 -14.35 -11.02
N MET A 95 7.51 -14.47 -10.22
CA MET A 95 7.44 -14.49 -8.76
C MET A 95 8.29 -13.35 -8.21
N GLN A 96 7.78 -12.68 -7.23
CA GLN A 96 8.50 -11.64 -6.50
C GLN A 96 8.23 -11.77 -5.02
N ALA A 97 9.26 -11.63 -4.20
CA ALA A 97 9.13 -11.55 -2.75
C ALA A 97 10.08 -10.47 -2.23
N ASP A 98 9.58 -9.61 -1.37
CA ASP A 98 10.32 -8.51 -0.76
C ASP A 98 10.13 -8.53 0.75
N ILE A 99 11.22 -8.50 1.49
CA ILE A 99 11.21 -8.17 2.92
C ILE A 99 11.67 -6.73 3.08
N TYR A 100 11.01 -6.00 3.95
CA TYR A 100 11.32 -4.59 4.15
C TYR A 100 11.23 -4.18 5.61
N GLN A 101 11.94 -3.09 5.90
CA GLN A 101 11.92 -2.41 7.17
C GLN A 101 11.99 -0.91 6.94
N ASN A 102 11.02 -0.19 7.50
CA ASN A 102 10.92 1.26 7.42
C ASN A 102 10.87 1.82 8.84
N LYS A 103 11.74 2.76 9.12
CA LYS A 103 11.70 3.60 10.33
C LYS A 103 11.31 5.00 9.89
N VAL A 104 10.24 5.55 10.47
CA VAL A 104 9.72 6.87 10.11
C VAL A 104 9.68 7.75 11.35
N GLU A 105 10.38 8.87 11.31
CA GLU A 105 10.37 9.90 12.34
C GLU A 105 9.40 11.02 11.93
N ASN A 106 8.58 11.49 12.87
CA ASN A 106 7.53 12.50 12.66
C ASN A 106 6.53 12.10 11.57
N ARG A 107 6.12 10.83 11.51
CA ARG A 107 5.16 10.34 10.50
C ARG A 107 3.90 11.20 10.50
N ILE A 108 3.52 11.71 9.33
CA ILE A 108 2.32 12.52 9.15
C ILE A 108 1.13 11.59 8.90
N VAL A 109 0.11 11.72 9.73
CA VAL A 109 -1.11 10.91 9.67
C VAL A 109 -2.34 11.78 9.90
N CYS A 110 -3.48 11.36 9.36
CA CYS A 110 -4.78 11.95 9.65
C CYS A 110 -5.57 10.99 10.53
N LEU A 111 -5.82 11.36 11.75
CA LEU A 111 -6.53 10.52 12.72
C LEU A 111 -7.60 11.31 13.46
N PRO A 112 -8.63 10.61 14.00
CA PRO A 112 -9.59 11.22 14.89
C PRO A 112 -8.89 11.67 16.19
N LEU A 113 -9.16 12.89 16.63
CA LEU A 113 -8.69 13.39 17.91
C LEU A 113 -9.35 12.61 19.05
N LYS A 114 -8.57 12.28 20.10
CA LYS A 114 -9.01 11.51 21.26
C LYS A 114 -10.30 12.10 21.85
N GLY A 115 -11.33 11.26 21.97
CA GLY A 115 -12.63 11.66 22.55
C GLY A 115 -13.53 12.49 21.63
N THR A 116 -13.19 12.65 20.36
CA THR A 116 -14.00 13.37 19.36
C THR A 116 -14.09 12.62 18.06
N TYR A 117 -15.06 12.98 17.20
CA TYR A 117 -15.14 12.52 15.80
C TYR A 117 -14.42 13.47 14.83
N THR A 118 -13.68 14.45 15.36
CA THR A 118 -12.96 15.43 14.54
C THR A 118 -11.62 14.84 14.13
N TRP A 119 -11.35 14.80 12.86
CA TRP A 119 -10.07 14.37 12.30
C TRP A 119 -9.08 15.52 12.29
N SER A 120 -7.80 15.23 12.50
CA SER A 120 -6.72 16.20 12.38
C SER A 120 -5.46 15.55 11.85
N MET A 121 -4.71 16.33 11.08
CA MET A 121 -3.34 15.96 10.70
C MET A 121 -2.42 16.11 11.91
N MET A 122 -1.64 15.08 12.17
CA MET A 122 -0.68 15.08 13.28
C MET A 122 0.61 14.35 12.92
N ASN A 123 1.68 14.63 13.65
CA ASN A 123 2.86 13.79 13.60
C ASN A 123 2.79 12.71 14.68
N TYR A 124 2.94 11.44 14.27
CA TYR A 124 3.47 10.41 15.16
C TYR A 124 4.95 10.71 15.40
N GLY A 125 5.46 10.41 16.59
CA GLY A 125 6.87 10.62 16.89
C GLY A 125 7.77 9.72 16.05
N GLU A 126 7.81 8.45 16.38
CA GLU A 126 8.55 7.43 15.66
C GLU A 126 7.66 6.22 15.34
N THR A 127 7.66 5.76 14.10
CA THR A 127 6.98 4.53 13.72
C THR A 127 7.94 3.55 13.07
N PHE A 128 7.67 2.26 13.26
CA PHE A 128 8.47 1.18 12.75
C PHE A 128 7.60 0.18 12.02
N CYS A 129 7.78 0.10 10.70
CA CYS A 129 7.08 -0.83 9.84
C CYS A 129 8.03 -1.86 9.28
N ARG A 130 7.71 -3.14 9.43
CA ARG A 130 8.41 -4.26 8.80
C ARG A 130 7.42 -5.21 8.17
N GLY A 131 7.81 -5.85 7.09
CA GLY A 131 6.89 -6.75 6.42
C GLY A 131 7.51 -7.58 5.33
N LEU A 132 6.64 -8.40 4.77
CA LEU A 132 6.88 -9.27 3.62
C LEU A 132 5.79 -8.99 2.59
N ASN A 133 6.18 -8.68 1.37
CA ASN A 133 5.30 -8.65 0.21
C ASN A 133 5.67 -9.79 -0.72
N ALA A 134 4.68 -10.52 -1.23
CA ALA A 134 4.91 -11.51 -2.27
C ALA A 134 3.88 -11.32 -3.40
N THR A 135 4.33 -11.51 -4.63
CA THR A 135 3.49 -11.44 -5.82
C THR A 135 3.77 -12.63 -6.73
N LEU A 136 2.71 -13.27 -7.18
CA LEU A 136 2.78 -14.34 -8.17
C LEU A 136 1.94 -13.94 -9.38
N LYS A 137 2.54 -13.94 -10.57
CA LYS A 137 1.85 -13.79 -11.85
C LYS A 137 2.06 -15.05 -12.65
N GLY A 138 0.98 -15.70 -13.06
CA GLY A 138 1.00 -16.86 -13.92
C GLY A 138 0.26 -16.58 -15.21
N HIS A 139 0.80 -17.02 -16.32
CA HIS A 139 0.14 -16.94 -17.61
C HIS A 139 0.27 -18.27 -18.36
N TYR A 140 -0.85 -18.76 -18.90
CA TYR A 140 -0.89 -19.92 -19.75
C TYR A 140 -1.67 -19.59 -21.01
N SER A 141 -1.08 -19.91 -22.19
CA SER A 141 -1.71 -19.63 -23.47
C SER A 141 -1.57 -20.84 -24.40
N LYS A 142 -2.69 -21.42 -24.83
CA LYS A 142 -2.71 -22.53 -25.77
C LYS A 142 -3.90 -22.41 -26.72
N ARG A 143 -3.60 -22.22 -28.00
CA ARG A 143 -4.61 -22.02 -29.06
C ARG A 143 -5.49 -20.80 -28.74
N GLN A 144 -6.76 -21.03 -28.41
CA GLN A 144 -7.78 -20.00 -28.15
C GLN A 144 -8.04 -19.82 -26.64
N TRP A 145 -7.31 -20.54 -25.79
CA TRP A 145 -7.42 -20.49 -24.34
C TRP A 145 -6.28 -19.66 -23.75
N HIS A 146 -6.63 -18.70 -22.93
CA HIS A 146 -5.70 -17.90 -22.16
C HIS A 146 -6.15 -17.88 -20.70
N PHE A 147 -5.24 -18.24 -19.83
CA PHE A 147 -5.43 -18.17 -18.38
C PHE A 147 -4.39 -17.26 -17.79
N SER A 148 -4.82 -16.38 -16.89
CA SER A 148 -3.92 -15.53 -16.12
C SER A 148 -4.30 -15.60 -14.66
N LEU A 149 -3.30 -15.66 -13.81
CA LEU A 149 -3.40 -15.58 -12.36
C LEU A 149 -2.52 -14.45 -11.87
N LEU A 150 -3.08 -13.56 -11.07
CA LEU A 150 -2.35 -12.57 -10.30
C LEU A 150 -2.67 -12.78 -8.83
N SER A 151 -1.67 -12.97 -8.00
CA SER A 151 -1.83 -13.07 -6.56
C SER A 151 -0.85 -12.10 -5.88
N SER A 152 -1.34 -11.39 -4.88
CA SER A 152 -0.55 -10.55 -4.00
C SER A 152 -0.79 -10.95 -2.56
N PHE A 153 0.25 -10.90 -1.77
CA PHE A 153 0.26 -11.24 -0.36
C PHE A 153 1.07 -10.17 0.37
N THR A 154 0.54 -9.63 1.45
CA THR A 154 1.23 -8.68 2.32
C THR A 154 1.06 -9.14 3.76
N TRP A 155 2.17 -9.27 4.44
CA TRP A 155 2.22 -9.36 5.90
C TRP A 155 3.06 -8.20 6.41
N GLN A 156 2.55 -7.45 7.37
CA GLN A 156 3.26 -6.30 7.94
C GLN A 156 2.96 -6.13 9.42
N ARG A 157 3.90 -5.55 10.11
CA ARG A 157 3.74 -5.03 11.46
C ARG A 157 4.19 -3.58 11.46
N ASP A 158 3.24 -2.68 11.66
CA ASP A 158 3.41 -1.23 11.69
C ASP A 158 3.06 -0.77 13.12
N VAL A 159 4.04 -0.28 13.86
CA VAL A 159 3.91 0.00 15.29
C VAL A 159 4.46 1.37 15.66
N ASP A 160 3.91 1.92 16.73
CA ASP A 160 4.41 3.13 17.37
C ASP A 160 5.65 2.82 18.22
N ARG A 161 6.70 3.62 18.09
CA ARG A 161 7.97 3.53 18.82
C ARG A 161 8.38 4.88 19.40
N THR A 162 7.41 5.78 19.59
CA THR A 162 7.67 7.18 19.98
C THR A 162 8.30 7.27 21.36
N ASP A 163 7.72 6.62 22.36
CA ASP A 163 8.16 6.72 23.75
C ASP A 163 8.24 5.33 24.40
N PRO A 164 9.45 4.79 24.66
CA PRO A 164 9.61 3.49 25.30
C PRO A 164 9.07 3.41 26.73
N GLU A 165 8.86 4.57 27.40
CA GLU A 165 8.32 4.60 28.76
C GLU A 165 6.78 4.60 28.79
N ASP A 166 6.13 4.89 27.65
CA ASP A 166 4.67 4.84 27.50
C ASP A 166 4.20 3.45 27.05
N GLU A 167 3.95 2.57 28.01
CA GLU A 167 3.49 1.19 27.75
C GLU A 167 2.11 1.12 27.07
N GLU A 168 1.30 2.18 27.14
CA GLU A 168 -0.02 2.21 26.48
C GLU A 168 0.08 2.37 24.99
N VAL A 169 1.14 3.03 24.51
CA VAL A 169 1.32 3.36 23.09
C VAL A 169 2.48 2.62 22.45
N TYR A 170 3.57 2.37 23.22
CA TYR A 170 4.78 1.76 22.68
C TYR A 170 4.56 0.34 22.18
N ASP A 171 5.07 0.06 20.98
CA ASP A 171 4.95 -1.22 20.25
C ASP A 171 3.50 -1.65 19.92
N LYS A 172 2.54 -0.72 20.04
CA LYS A 172 1.16 -0.95 19.63
C LYS A 172 0.97 -0.74 18.14
N PRO A 173 0.06 -1.49 17.51
CA PRO A 173 -0.24 -1.32 16.08
C PRO A 173 -0.74 0.08 15.76
N ILE A 174 -0.37 0.59 14.61
CA ILE A 174 -0.92 1.85 14.08
C ILE A 174 -2.31 1.62 13.51
N CYS A 175 -3.23 2.56 13.78
CA CYS A 175 -4.60 2.49 13.33
C CYS A 175 -4.69 2.32 11.80
N TYR A 176 -5.71 1.57 11.35
CA TYR A 176 -6.02 1.28 9.95
C TYR A 176 -4.93 0.52 9.17
N SER A 177 -3.95 -0.07 9.86
CA SER A 177 -2.88 -0.86 9.27
C SER A 177 -3.12 -2.36 9.51
N PRO A 178 -3.68 -3.12 8.53
CA PRO A 178 -3.91 -4.54 8.71
C PRO A 178 -2.58 -5.31 8.74
N THR A 179 -2.47 -6.30 9.65
CA THR A 179 -1.29 -7.16 9.72
C THR A 179 -1.16 -8.05 8.49
N PHE A 180 -2.30 -8.43 7.91
CA PHE A 180 -2.33 -9.36 6.78
C PHE A 180 -3.34 -8.92 5.73
N SER A 181 -2.96 -8.99 4.46
CA SER A 181 -3.89 -8.84 3.34
C SER A 181 -3.45 -9.69 2.14
N THR A 182 -4.42 -10.14 1.36
CA THR A 182 -4.15 -10.87 0.13
C THR A 182 -5.19 -10.57 -0.93
N GLY A 183 -4.74 -10.47 -2.18
CA GLY A 183 -5.58 -10.33 -3.36
C GLY A 183 -5.25 -11.40 -4.38
N ILE A 184 -6.27 -12.02 -4.98
CA ILE A 184 -6.11 -13.02 -6.02
C ILE A 184 -7.08 -12.69 -7.15
N THR A 185 -6.55 -12.54 -8.37
CA THR A 185 -7.38 -12.34 -9.57
C THR A 185 -7.08 -13.44 -10.57
N GLY A 186 -8.12 -14.17 -10.96
CA GLY A 186 -8.10 -15.19 -12.00
C GLY A 186 -8.81 -14.71 -13.26
N ILE A 187 -8.20 -14.91 -14.42
CA ILE A 187 -8.79 -14.61 -15.72
C ILE A 187 -8.74 -15.86 -16.58
N ALA A 188 -9.89 -16.24 -17.14
CA ALA A 188 -10.00 -17.30 -18.12
C ALA A 188 -10.63 -16.72 -19.39
N ALA A 189 -9.91 -16.74 -20.50
CA ALA A 189 -10.40 -16.25 -21.78
C ALA A 189 -10.42 -17.37 -22.83
N TRP A 190 -11.51 -17.43 -23.56
CA TRP A 190 -11.71 -18.34 -24.68
C TRP A 190 -12.32 -17.58 -25.85
N ARG A 191 -11.56 -17.43 -26.94
CA ARG A 191 -11.98 -16.62 -28.11
C ARG A 191 -12.37 -15.19 -27.67
N SER A 192 -13.66 -14.90 -27.81
CA SER A 192 -14.27 -13.61 -27.51
C SER A 192 -14.87 -13.53 -26.10
N LEU A 193 -14.87 -14.62 -25.36
CA LEU A 193 -15.43 -14.71 -24.00
C LEU A 193 -14.32 -14.64 -22.97
N GLN A 194 -14.49 -13.81 -21.95
CA GLN A 194 -13.58 -13.71 -20.82
C GLN A 194 -14.35 -13.73 -19.50
N PHE A 195 -13.93 -14.61 -18.62
CA PHE A 195 -14.37 -14.64 -17.22
C PHE A 195 -13.23 -14.14 -16.32
N THR A 196 -13.54 -13.23 -15.42
CA THR A 196 -12.62 -12.71 -14.42
C THR A 196 -13.23 -12.89 -13.04
N THR A 197 -12.47 -13.36 -12.09
CA THR A 197 -12.86 -13.39 -10.68
C THR A 197 -11.73 -12.78 -9.85
N SER A 198 -12.10 -11.96 -8.88
CA SER A 198 -11.17 -11.34 -7.94
C SER A 198 -11.61 -11.67 -6.51
N TYR A 199 -10.65 -12.06 -5.69
CA TYR A 199 -10.79 -12.29 -4.27
C TYR A 199 -9.89 -11.32 -3.51
N LEU A 200 -10.43 -10.65 -2.51
CA LEU A 200 -9.71 -9.80 -1.59
C LEU A 200 -9.97 -10.28 -0.15
N TYR A 201 -8.91 -10.39 0.63
CA TYR A 201 -8.98 -10.54 2.08
C TYR A 201 -8.17 -9.42 2.73
N VAL A 202 -8.76 -8.80 3.76
CA VAL A 202 -8.10 -7.82 4.62
C VAL A 202 -8.29 -8.26 6.06
N GLY A 203 -7.21 -8.42 6.79
CA GLY A 203 -7.22 -8.82 8.19
C GLY A 203 -7.77 -7.75 9.13
N GLU A 204 -7.90 -8.11 10.38
CA GLU A 204 -8.28 -7.19 11.45
C GLU A 204 -7.31 -6.00 11.53
N ARG A 205 -7.83 -4.86 11.98
CA ARG A 205 -7.07 -3.63 12.14
C ARG A 205 -7.68 -2.74 13.21
N MET A 206 -6.85 -2.16 14.06
CA MET A 206 -7.29 -1.14 15.01
C MET A 206 -7.82 0.09 14.27
N TRP A 207 -8.86 0.73 14.78
CA TRP A 207 -9.35 2.00 14.25
C TRP A 207 -9.16 3.18 15.22
N SER A 208 -8.86 2.91 16.49
CA SER A 208 -8.63 3.91 17.53
C SER A 208 -7.49 3.46 18.44
N MET A 209 -6.75 4.41 18.99
CA MET A 209 -5.74 4.17 20.02
C MET A 209 -6.32 4.33 21.44
N ALA A 210 -7.58 4.72 21.57
CA ALA A 210 -8.20 4.96 22.87
C ALA A 210 -8.55 3.65 23.60
N ASP A 211 -8.87 2.59 22.85
CA ASP A 211 -9.23 1.29 23.39
C ASP A 211 -8.65 0.17 22.51
N PRO A 212 -7.89 -0.79 23.06
CA PRO A 212 -7.41 -1.96 22.30
C PRO A 212 -8.51 -2.85 21.71
N GLU A 213 -9.75 -2.75 22.20
CA GLU A 213 -10.90 -3.46 21.67
C GLU A 213 -11.54 -2.76 20.45
N ASP A 214 -11.09 -1.56 20.13
CA ASP A 214 -11.51 -0.78 18.96
C ASP A 214 -10.95 -1.37 17.66
N ILE A 215 -11.45 -2.55 17.27
CA ILE A 215 -11.01 -3.35 16.12
C ILE A 215 -12.07 -3.33 15.03
N LEU A 216 -11.64 -3.12 13.79
CA LEU A 216 -12.41 -3.44 12.60
C LEU A 216 -12.18 -4.90 12.23
N GLU A 217 -13.26 -5.65 12.16
CA GLU A 217 -13.26 -7.06 11.81
C GLU A 217 -12.62 -7.34 10.45
N PRO A 218 -11.98 -8.51 10.29
CA PRO A 218 -11.47 -8.91 8.99
C PRO A 218 -12.61 -9.13 8.01
N TYR A 219 -12.36 -8.88 6.73
CA TYR A 219 -13.33 -9.13 5.69
C TYR A 219 -12.72 -9.75 4.45
N HIS A 220 -13.57 -10.37 3.64
CA HIS A 220 -13.24 -10.85 2.32
C HIS A 220 -14.33 -10.46 1.32
N ASN A 221 -13.91 -10.18 0.11
CA ASN A 221 -14.79 -9.84 -1.00
C ASN A 221 -14.48 -10.70 -2.22
N ILE A 222 -15.51 -11.08 -2.96
CA ILE A 222 -15.40 -11.76 -4.26
C ILE A 222 -16.18 -10.97 -5.31
N ASP A 223 -15.49 -10.57 -6.36
CA ASP A 223 -16.11 -9.96 -7.54
C ASP A 223 -15.99 -10.91 -8.72
N MET A 224 -17.01 -10.90 -9.57
CA MET A 224 -17.06 -11.71 -10.80
C MET A 224 -17.48 -10.87 -11.98
N LYS A 225 -16.83 -11.11 -13.13
CA LYS A 225 -17.11 -10.41 -14.38
C LYS A 225 -17.08 -11.36 -15.56
N LEU A 226 -18.12 -11.31 -16.38
CA LEU A 226 -18.20 -12.01 -17.65
C LEU A 226 -18.24 -10.98 -18.78
N SER A 227 -17.31 -11.06 -19.71
CA SER A 227 -17.21 -10.15 -20.85
C SER A 227 -17.24 -10.93 -22.16
N TYR A 228 -17.98 -10.43 -23.13
CA TYR A 228 -18.03 -10.95 -24.49
C TYR A 228 -17.76 -9.83 -25.48
N THR A 229 -16.82 -10.01 -26.40
CA THR A 229 -16.48 -9.02 -27.42
C THR A 229 -16.71 -9.59 -28.80
N HIS A 230 -17.54 -8.95 -29.61
CA HIS A 230 -17.80 -9.32 -30.98
C HIS A 230 -17.28 -8.27 -31.96
N ASN A 231 -16.44 -8.69 -32.88
CA ASN A 231 -15.87 -7.81 -33.90
C ASN A 231 -16.69 -7.89 -35.20
N ILE A 232 -17.24 -6.76 -35.65
CA ILE A 232 -18.03 -6.62 -36.87
C ILE A 232 -17.26 -5.70 -37.82
N ARG A 233 -16.50 -6.30 -38.74
CA ARG A 233 -15.68 -5.58 -39.75
C ARG A 233 -14.79 -4.48 -39.13
N LYS A 234 -15.29 -3.20 -39.13
CA LYS A 234 -14.59 -2.03 -38.62
C LYS A 234 -15.07 -1.59 -37.22
N ALA A 235 -16.00 -2.29 -36.61
CA ALA A 235 -16.57 -2.00 -35.32
C ALA A 235 -16.38 -3.19 -34.36
N SER A 236 -16.32 -2.89 -33.07
CA SER A 236 -16.29 -3.88 -31.98
C SER A 236 -17.43 -3.58 -31.02
N VAL A 237 -18.22 -4.59 -30.67
CA VAL A 237 -19.29 -4.49 -29.68
C VAL A 237 -18.94 -5.39 -28.52
N GLY A 238 -18.91 -4.80 -27.31
CA GLY A 238 -18.65 -5.50 -26.05
C GLY A 238 -19.90 -5.55 -25.18
N LEU A 239 -20.17 -6.71 -24.62
CA LEU A 239 -21.16 -6.93 -23.55
C LEU A 239 -20.41 -7.31 -22.28
N CYS A 240 -20.82 -6.76 -21.15
CA CYS A 240 -20.21 -7.02 -19.86
C CYS A 240 -21.30 -7.22 -18.81
N LEU A 241 -21.19 -8.29 -18.05
CA LEU A 241 -21.94 -8.54 -16.82
C LEU A 241 -20.95 -8.57 -15.67
N GLU A 242 -21.19 -7.78 -14.64
CA GLU A 242 -20.33 -7.69 -13.47
C GLU A 242 -21.19 -7.80 -12.20
N VAL A 243 -20.73 -8.57 -11.25
CA VAL A 243 -21.34 -8.72 -9.93
C VAL A 243 -20.25 -8.44 -8.93
N CYS A 244 -20.40 -7.36 -8.17
CA CYS A 244 -19.53 -6.98 -7.07
C CYS A 244 -20.07 -7.53 -5.76
N ASP A 245 -19.16 -7.90 -4.87
CA ASP A 245 -19.46 -8.48 -3.55
C ASP A 245 -20.45 -9.66 -3.63
N VAL A 246 -20.05 -10.71 -4.35
CA VAL A 246 -20.86 -11.93 -4.54
C VAL A 246 -21.28 -12.55 -3.20
N LEU A 247 -20.45 -12.39 -2.16
CA LEU A 247 -20.69 -12.93 -0.82
C LEU A 247 -21.67 -12.09 0.01
N ASP A 248 -21.98 -10.86 -0.43
CA ASP A 248 -22.82 -9.90 0.28
C ASP A 248 -22.34 -9.64 1.71
N MET A 249 -21.03 -9.46 1.85
CA MET A 249 -20.38 -9.28 3.14
C MET A 249 -20.65 -7.89 3.70
N GLN A 250 -21.11 -7.86 4.94
CA GLN A 250 -21.27 -6.61 5.70
C GLN A 250 -19.92 -6.26 6.34
N TYR A 251 -19.26 -5.24 5.86
CA TYR A 251 -17.97 -4.77 6.40
C TYR A 251 -17.85 -3.25 6.38
N GLU A 252 -16.91 -2.74 7.16
CA GLU A 252 -16.65 -1.31 7.28
C GLU A 252 -15.17 -1.02 6.98
N HIS A 253 -14.91 0.05 6.24
CA HIS A 253 -13.55 0.61 6.11
C HIS A 253 -13.26 1.61 7.22
N LEU A 254 -14.27 2.34 7.63
CA LEU A 254 -14.27 3.27 8.75
C LEU A 254 -15.44 2.88 9.67
N PRO A 255 -15.30 3.00 10.98
CA PRO A 255 -16.37 2.70 11.91
C PRO A 255 -17.66 3.45 11.57
N ARG A 256 -18.79 2.73 11.55
CA ARG A 256 -20.13 3.26 11.24
C ARG A 256 -20.33 3.72 9.78
N TYR A 257 -19.43 3.34 8.87
CA TYR A 257 -19.58 3.54 7.44
C TYR A 257 -19.62 2.18 6.74
N PRO A 258 -20.77 1.50 6.75
CA PRO A 258 -20.91 0.20 6.09
C PRO A 258 -20.70 0.37 4.59
N MET A 259 -20.00 -0.58 4.01
CA MET A 259 -19.81 -0.64 2.56
C MET A 259 -21.07 -1.16 1.89
N PRO A 260 -21.31 -0.75 0.61
CA PRO A 260 -22.43 -1.29 -0.17
C PRO A 260 -22.30 -2.81 -0.26
N GLY A 261 -23.41 -3.52 -0.10
CA GLY A 261 -23.46 -4.95 -0.36
C GLY A 261 -23.43 -5.28 -1.86
N ARG A 262 -23.86 -6.50 -2.18
CA ARG A 262 -23.87 -7.02 -3.56
C ARG A 262 -24.61 -6.11 -4.53
N ASN A 263 -23.98 -5.80 -5.65
CA ASN A 263 -24.51 -5.02 -6.76
C ASN A 263 -24.02 -5.51 -8.13
#